data_98bc3a54573528c0a0c1542fd4ce12f5
#
_entry.id   98bc3a54573528c0a0c1542fd4ce12f5
#
_cell.length_a   1.000
_cell.length_b   1.000
_cell.length_c   1.000
_cell.angle_alpha   90.00
_cell.angle_beta   90.00
_cell.angle_gamma   90.00
#
_symmetry.space_group_name_H-M   'P 1'
#
loop_
_entity.id
_entity.type
_entity.pdbx_description
1 polymer ?
#
loop_
_entity_poly.entity_id
_entity_poly.type
_entity_poly.pdbx_seq_one_letter_code
_entity_poly.pdbx_strand_id
1 'polypeptide(L)'
;MIDAATLYAREERDLYIETVKGGKFFINHPEFDIEVMAHAMAHQCRYTGHVSSFYSVAEHSVLVSKLMEHLKLGDPFEGLMHDGAEAFISDIAAPWKVLLPDYKKVEAMIEGPLRKHFNLPATLTSGCKEADWLALFLEAKQLMVSKADAWTAPPGIKDRAEEIKNLPQFRVFALEPAAARAYFLQRYKDLSNARA
;
A
#
# COMPACT_ATOMS: atom_id res chain seq x y z
N MET A 1 25.02 10.63 -25.75
CA MET A 1 23.97 10.28 -24.78
C MET A 1 23.36 8.97 -25.26
N ILE A 2 23.42 7.92 -24.44
CA ILE A 2 22.74 6.67 -24.75
C ILE A 2 21.24 6.96 -24.50
N ASP A 3 20.43 6.75 -25.56
CA ASP A 3 18.97 6.89 -25.49
C ASP A 3 18.41 5.90 -24.44
N ALA A 4 17.47 6.35 -23.61
CA ALA A 4 16.82 5.51 -22.60
C ALA A 4 16.19 4.25 -23.23
N ALA A 5 15.63 4.35 -24.43
CA ALA A 5 15.14 3.19 -25.19
C ALA A 5 16.24 2.17 -25.47
N THR A 6 17.47 2.62 -25.75
CA THR A 6 18.62 1.73 -25.98
C THR A 6 19.12 1.09 -24.71
N LEU A 7 19.01 1.77 -23.55
CA LEU A 7 19.32 1.21 -22.24
C LEU A 7 18.35 0.09 -21.82
N TYR A 8 17.09 0.23 -22.20
CA TYR A 8 16.01 -0.71 -21.85
C TYR A 8 15.63 -1.67 -23.00
N ALA A 9 16.32 -1.61 -24.16
CA ALA A 9 16.16 -2.58 -25.26
C ALA A 9 16.73 -3.97 -24.94
N ARG A 10 17.23 -4.20 -23.72
CA ARG A 10 17.45 -5.55 -23.20
C ARG A 10 16.10 -6.25 -23.07
N GLU A 11 16.09 -7.53 -23.38
CA GLU A 11 14.88 -8.36 -23.27
C GLU A 11 14.20 -8.10 -21.91
N GLU A 12 12.89 -7.91 -21.89
CA GLU A 12 12.10 -7.56 -20.69
C GLU A 12 12.37 -8.49 -19.48
N ARG A 13 12.81 -9.74 -19.73
CA ARG A 13 13.20 -10.71 -18.70
C ARG A 13 14.42 -10.31 -17.87
N ASP A 14 15.22 -9.34 -18.30
CA ASP A 14 16.43 -8.89 -17.61
C ASP A 14 16.18 -7.65 -16.73
N LEU A 15 14.97 -7.09 -16.73
CA LEU A 15 14.64 -5.93 -15.89
C LEU A 15 14.42 -6.36 -14.46
N TYR A 16 15.24 -5.83 -13.56
CA TYR A 16 15.14 -6.11 -12.13
C TYR A 16 15.50 -4.89 -11.28
N ILE A 17 15.03 -4.91 -10.04
CA ILE A 17 15.54 -4.06 -8.96
C ILE A 17 16.27 -4.93 -7.94
N GLU A 18 17.30 -4.38 -7.30
CA GLU A 18 17.95 -5.02 -6.15
C GLU A 18 17.09 -4.84 -4.90
N THR A 19 16.94 -5.92 -4.14
CA THR A 19 16.18 -5.90 -2.88
C THR A 19 17.09 -5.67 -1.67
N VAL A 20 16.51 -5.30 -0.53
CA VAL A 20 17.23 -5.08 0.73
C VAL A 20 18.06 -6.31 1.20
N LYS A 21 17.74 -7.50 0.74
CA LYS A 21 18.48 -8.73 1.05
C LYS A 21 19.60 -9.03 0.02
N GLY A 22 19.86 -8.12 -0.93
CA GLY A 22 20.83 -8.31 -2.01
C GLY A 22 20.35 -9.25 -3.14
N GLY A 23 19.09 -9.68 -3.11
CA GLY A 23 18.46 -10.45 -4.17
C GLY A 23 17.95 -9.54 -5.29
N LYS A 24 17.47 -10.14 -6.38
CA LYS A 24 16.88 -9.45 -7.53
C LYS A 24 15.39 -9.74 -7.61
N PHE A 25 14.59 -8.71 -7.74
CA PHE A 25 13.17 -8.81 -8.06
C PHE A 25 12.99 -8.54 -9.55
N PHE A 26 12.56 -9.55 -10.29
CA PHE A 26 12.29 -9.46 -11.73
C PHE A 26 10.80 -9.26 -11.97
N ILE A 27 10.44 -8.26 -12.78
CA ILE A 27 9.04 -7.95 -13.03
C ILE A 27 8.29 -9.04 -13.81
N ASN A 28 9.01 -9.74 -14.70
CA ASN A 28 8.40 -10.76 -15.58
C ASN A 28 8.18 -12.12 -14.90
N HIS A 29 8.86 -12.38 -13.78
CA HIS A 29 8.69 -13.58 -12.95
C HIS A 29 8.86 -13.22 -11.47
N PRO A 30 7.92 -12.45 -10.91
CA PRO A 30 8.05 -11.91 -9.56
C PRO A 30 7.99 -12.99 -8.50
N GLU A 31 8.93 -12.94 -7.56
CA GLU A 31 8.93 -13.74 -6.34
C GLU A 31 8.75 -12.83 -5.13
N PHE A 32 7.84 -13.19 -4.23
CA PHE A 32 7.44 -12.33 -3.12
C PHE A 32 7.99 -12.83 -1.79
N ASP A 33 8.83 -12.01 -1.17
CA ASP A 33 9.34 -12.20 0.19
C ASP A 33 8.71 -11.13 1.09
N ILE A 34 7.90 -11.55 2.05
CA ILE A 34 7.17 -10.64 2.93
C ILE A 34 8.09 -9.72 3.74
N GLU A 35 9.29 -10.17 4.09
CA GLU A 35 10.26 -9.36 4.81
C GLU A 35 10.83 -8.23 3.93
N VAL A 36 11.06 -8.53 2.64
CA VAL A 36 11.48 -7.55 1.64
C VAL A 36 10.37 -6.54 1.41
N MET A 37 9.13 -7.01 1.22
CA MET A 37 7.96 -6.16 1.02
C MET A 37 7.74 -5.22 2.21
N ALA A 38 7.71 -5.78 3.42
CA ALA A 38 7.53 -5.00 4.65
C ALA A 38 8.61 -3.93 4.82
N HIS A 39 9.87 -4.25 4.48
CA HIS A 39 10.96 -3.28 4.52
C HIS A 39 10.74 -2.15 3.51
N ALA A 40 10.48 -2.47 2.25
CA ALA A 40 10.31 -1.48 1.21
C ALA A 40 9.10 -0.56 1.49
N MET A 41 7.94 -1.13 1.84
CA MET A 41 6.73 -0.37 2.19
C MET A 41 6.93 0.50 3.42
N ALA A 42 7.74 0.08 4.41
CA ALA A 42 8.04 0.86 5.60
C ALA A 42 8.96 2.06 5.33
N HIS A 43 9.73 2.05 4.25
CA HIS A 43 10.65 3.14 3.88
C HIS A 43 10.05 4.14 2.87
N GLN A 44 8.84 3.89 2.40
CA GLN A 44 8.14 4.79 1.48
C GLN A 44 7.19 5.70 2.24
N CYS A 45 7.41 7.02 2.12
CA CYS A 45 6.53 8.02 2.71
C CYS A 45 5.33 8.27 1.79
N ARG A 46 4.12 8.09 2.30
CA ARG A 46 2.87 8.41 1.58
C ARG A 46 2.75 9.92 1.32
N TYR A 47 1.82 10.29 0.45
CA TYR A 47 1.55 11.69 0.07
C TYR A 47 2.77 12.41 -0.50
N THR A 48 3.71 11.67 -1.11
CA THR A 48 4.97 12.23 -1.65
C THR A 48 5.75 13.02 -0.59
N GLY A 49 5.61 12.65 0.70
CA GLY A 49 6.25 13.34 1.83
C GLY A 49 5.58 14.63 2.29
N HIS A 50 4.47 15.08 1.66
CA HIS A 50 3.73 16.30 2.06
C HIS A 50 2.81 16.07 3.26
N VAL A 51 3.38 15.59 4.35
CA VAL A 51 2.72 15.29 5.64
C VAL A 51 3.50 15.90 6.78
N SER A 52 2.84 16.12 7.93
CA SER A 52 3.46 16.74 9.11
C SER A 52 4.50 15.85 9.80
N SER A 53 4.42 14.54 9.58
CA SER A 53 5.34 13.54 10.11
C SER A 53 5.49 12.42 9.08
N PHE A 54 6.62 11.72 9.08
CA PHE A 54 6.80 10.55 8.22
C PHE A 54 5.66 9.56 8.45
N TYR A 55 5.06 9.06 7.36
CA TYR A 55 3.98 8.08 7.42
C TYR A 55 4.11 7.11 6.25
N SER A 56 4.30 5.83 6.57
CA SER A 56 4.69 4.83 5.57
C SER A 56 3.49 4.11 4.94
N VAL A 57 3.73 3.53 3.76
CA VAL A 57 2.81 2.58 3.11
C VAL A 57 2.53 1.37 4.01
N ALA A 58 3.54 0.89 4.75
CA ALA A 58 3.36 -0.22 5.69
C ALA A 58 2.38 0.11 6.83
N GLU A 59 2.47 1.32 7.43
CA GLU A 59 1.53 1.73 8.48
C GLU A 59 0.12 1.92 7.93
N HIS A 60 -0.03 2.52 6.74
CA HIS A 60 -1.29 2.62 6.02
C HIS A 60 -1.95 1.25 5.83
N SER A 61 -1.21 0.28 5.30
CA SER A 61 -1.72 -1.07 5.06
C SER A 61 -2.24 -1.74 6.34
N VAL A 62 -1.57 -1.51 7.49
CA VAL A 62 -2.08 -1.98 8.79
C VAL A 62 -3.36 -1.25 9.18
N LEU A 63 -3.47 0.06 8.93
CA LEU A 63 -4.69 0.82 9.20
C LEU A 63 -5.87 0.31 8.37
N VAL A 64 -5.68 0.11 7.04
CA VAL A 64 -6.71 -0.47 6.15
C VAL A 64 -7.14 -1.85 6.63
N SER A 65 -6.19 -2.72 7.00
CA SER A 65 -6.47 -4.04 7.57
C SER A 65 -7.34 -3.97 8.82
N LYS A 66 -7.04 -3.05 9.74
CA LYS A 66 -7.81 -2.86 10.98
C LYS A 66 -9.20 -2.30 10.73
N LEU A 67 -9.35 -1.41 9.75
CA LEU A 67 -10.66 -0.89 9.32
C LEU A 67 -11.51 -2.02 8.77
N MET A 68 -10.97 -2.88 7.91
CA MET A 68 -11.70 -4.03 7.38
C MET A 68 -12.17 -4.97 8.48
N GLU A 69 -11.32 -5.28 9.45
CA GLU A 69 -11.66 -6.14 10.58
C GLU A 69 -12.76 -5.54 11.45
N HIS A 70 -12.58 -4.30 11.89
CA HIS A 70 -13.50 -3.63 12.81
C HIS A 70 -14.88 -3.39 12.19
N LEU A 71 -14.90 -2.96 10.94
CA LEU A 71 -16.14 -2.64 10.21
C LEU A 71 -16.75 -3.84 9.48
N LYS A 72 -16.11 -5.02 9.59
CA LYS A 72 -16.54 -6.29 8.94
C LYS A 72 -16.69 -6.14 7.41
N LEU A 73 -15.71 -5.50 6.77
CA LEU A 73 -15.73 -5.20 5.34
C LEU A 73 -15.17 -6.33 4.46
N GLY A 74 -14.84 -7.47 5.03
CA GLY A 74 -14.26 -8.63 4.33
C GLY A 74 -12.99 -9.14 5.02
N ASP A 75 -12.08 -9.74 4.24
CA ASP A 75 -10.84 -10.31 4.77
C ASP A 75 -9.81 -9.22 5.12
N PRO A 76 -9.45 -9.04 6.41
CA PRO A 76 -8.45 -8.04 6.81
C PRO A 76 -7.06 -8.26 6.20
N PHE A 77 -6.76 -9.48 5.76
CA PHE A 77 -5.50 -9.80 5.09
C PHE A 77 -5.43 -9.16 3.70
N GLU A 78 -6.56 -9.06 2.98
CA GLU A 78 -6.61 -8.29 1.74
C GLU A 78 -6.24 -6.82 1.99
N GLY A 79 -6.80 -6.20 3.03
CA GLY A 79 -6.48 -4.82 3.40
C GLY A 79 -5.01 -4.63 3.78
N LEU A 80 -4.36 -5.64 4.39
CA LEU A 80 -2.94 -5.58 4.69
C LEU A 80 -2.07 -5.63 3.43
N MET A 81 -2.50 -6.35 2.41
CA MET A 81 -1.69 -6.65 1.21
C MET A 81 -2.08 -5.80 -0.01
N HIS A 82 -3.10 -4.92 0.10
CA HIS A 82 -3.70 -4.24 -1.05
C HIS A 82 -2.73 -3.36 -1.84
N ASP A 83 -1.80 -2.70 -1.16
CA ASP A 83 -0.73 -1.88 -1.75
C ASP A 83 0.62 -2.63 -1.83
N GLY A 84 0.61 -3.95 -1.71
CA GLY A 84 1.84 -4.76 -1.69
C GLY A 84 2.71 -4.63 -2.95
N ALA A 85 2.13 -4.31 -4.11
CA ALA A 85 2.87 -4.04 -5.35
C ALA A 85 3.77 -2.80 -5.23
N GLU A 86 3.40 -1.82 -4.41
CA GLU A 86 4.17 -0.59 -4.19
C GLU A 86 5.54 -0.85 -3.57
N ALA A 87 5.74 -2.00 -2.91
CA ALA A 87 7.05 -2.43 -2.45
C ALA A 87 8.11 -2.48 -3.58
N PHE A 88 7.68 -2.58 -4.84
CA PHE A 88 8.56 -2.78 -6.00
C PHE A 88 8.49 -1.65 -7.02
N ILE A 89 7.43 -0.82 -6.99
CA ILE A 89 7.21 0.26 -7.98
C ILE A 89 7.00 1.63 -7.35
N SER A 90 7.01 1.72 -6.03
CA SER A 90 6.77 2.93 -5.23
C SER A 90 5.31 3.40 -5.19
N ASP A 91 4.94 4.09 -4.11
CA ASP A 91 3.66 4.81 -3.98
C ASP A 91 3.70 6.09 -4.83
N ILE A 92 2.76 6.20 -5.76
CA ILE A 92 2.53 7.42 -6.53
C ILE A 92 1.20 8.02 -6.13
N ALA A 93 1.20 9.32 -5.79
CA ALA A 93 -0.01 10.04 -5.43
C ALA A 93 -1.12 9.87 -6.48
N ALA A 94 -2.31 9.49 -6.05
CA ALA A 94 -3.44 9.16 -6.92
C ALA A 94 -3.73 10.18 -8.05
N PRO A 95 -3.62 11.53 -7.83
CA PRO A 95 -3.78 12.49 -8.91
C PRO A 95 -2.77 12.33 -10.05
N TRP A 96 -1.56 11.86 -9.77
CA TRP A 96 -0.53 11.63 -10.78
C TRP A 96 -0.70 10.29 -11.49
N LYS A 97 -1.20 9.25 -10.80
CA LYS A 97 -1.49 7.94 -11.42
C LYS A 97 -2.43 8.05 -12.64
N VAL A 98 -3.32 9.03 -12.68
CA VAL A 98 -4.23 9.28 -13.81
C VAL A 98 -3.47 9.68 -15.08
N LEU A 99 -2.33 10.36 -14.94
CA LEU A 99 -1.50 10.84 -16.04
C LEU A 99 -0.42 9.84 -16.47
N LEU A 100 -0.32 8.70 -15.79
CA LEU A 100 0.73 7.71 -15.97
C LEU A 100 0.15 6.33 -16.37
N PRO A 101 -0.37 6.20 -17.61
CA PRO A 101 -0.97 4.94 -18.04
C PRO A 101 0.01 3.77 -18.08
N ASP A 102 1.29 4.02 -18.34
CA ASP A 102 2.32 2.97 -18.37
C ASP A 102 2.67 2.49 -16.96
N TYR A 103 2.60 3.37 -15.95
CA TYR A 103 2.71 2.97 -14.54
C TYR A 103 1.66 1.92 -14.17
N LYS A 104 0.40 2.12 -14.57
CA LYS A 104 -0.69 1.16 -14.31
C LYS A 104 -0.45 -0.20 -14.97
N LYS A 105 0.20 -0.24 -16.14
CA LYS A 105 0.57 -1.51 -16.79
C LYS A 105 1.63 -2.24 -15.97
N VAL A 106 2.66 -1.52 -15.51
CA VAL A 106 3.72 -2.07 -14.66
C VAL A 106 3.16 -2.54 -13.33
N GLU A 107 2.29 -1.75 -12.69
CA GLU A 107 1.57 -2.11 -11.46
C GLU A 107 0.79 -3.43 -11.63
N ALA A 108 0.03 -3.56 -12.71
CA ALA A 108 -0.76 -4.77 -12.99
C ALA A 108 0.12 -6.03 -13.21
N MET A 109 1.33 -5.88 -13.77
CA MET A 109 2.28 -6.99 -13.93
C MET A 109 2.74 -7.57 -12.58
N ILE A 110 2.74 -6.76 -11.53
CA ILE A 110 3.13 -7.19 -10.18
C ILE A 110 1.89 -7.58 -9.36
N GLU A 111 0.83 -6.77 -9.40
CA GLU A 111 -0.37 -6.97 -8.58
C GLU A 111 -1.04 -8.33 -8.85
N GLY A 112 -1.22 -8.71 -10.11
CA GLY A 112 -1.85 -9.98 -10.45
C GLY A 112 -1.14 -11.21 -9.86
N PRO A 113 0.16 -11.40 -10.10
CA PRO A 113 0.96 -12.45 -9.46
C PRO A 113 0.99 -12.37 -7.93
N LEU A 114 1.08 -11.16 -7.34
CA LEU A 114 1.05 -10.93 -5.90
C LEU A 114 -0.25 -11.44 -5.30
N ARG A 115 -1.39 -11.05 -5.86
CA ARG A 115 -2.71 -11.48 -5.39
C ARG A 115 -2.87 -12.99 -5.44
N LYS A 116 -2.36 -13.62 -6.52
CA LYS A 116 -2.32 -15.08 -6.64
C LYS A 116 -1.43 -15.74 -5.59
N HIS A 117 -0.23 -15.19 -5.36
CA HIS A 117 0.73 -15.72 -4.38
C HIS A 117 0.16 -15.74 -2.96
N PHE A 118 -0.52 -14.66 -2.57
CA PHE A 118 -1.13 -14.51 -1.24
C PHE A 118 -2.58 -15.01 -1.15
N ASN A 119 -3.07 -15.71 -2.17
CA ASN A 119 -4.44 -16.24 -2.22
C ASN A 119 -5.51 -15.17 -1.91
N LEU A 120 -5.39 -14.03 -2.60
CA LEU A 120 -6.31 -12.90 -2.55
C LEU A 120 -7.30 -12.93 -3.71
N PRO A 121 -8.45 -12.24 -3.62
CA PRO A 121 -9.34 -12.04 -4.77
C PRO A 121 -8.59 -11.41 -5.95
N ALA A 122 -8.94 -11.77 -7.19
CA ALA A 122 -8.25 -11.30 -8.39
C ALA A 122 -8.25 -9.76 -8.56
N THR A 123 -9.22 -9.08 -7.96
CA THR A 123 -9.31 -7.61 -7.92
C THR A 123 -9.68 -7.16 -6.50
N LEU A 124 -9.39 -5.89 -6.18
CA LEU A 124 -9.78 -5.30 -4.91
C LEU A 124 -11.29 -5.38 -4.68
N THR A 125 -11.68 -5.97 -3.55
CA THR A 125 -13.08 -6.03 -3.13
C THR A 125 -13.64 -4.63 -2.83
N SER A 126 -14.96 -4.50 -2.86
CA SER A 126 -15.62 -3.23 -2.48
C SER A 126 -15.30 -2.84 -1.04
N GLY A 127 -15.21 -3.83 -0.13
CA GLY A 127 -14.87 -3.57 1.26
C GLY A 127 -13.43 -3.08 1.45
N CYS A 128 -12.46 -3.64 0.69
CA CYS A 128 -11.09 -3.15 0.73
C CYS A 128 -10.99 -1.71 0.19
N LYS A 129 -11.66 -1.41 -0.92
CA LYS A 129 -11.72 -0.03 -1.47
C LYS A 129 -12.36 0.95 -0.49
N GLU A 130 -13.42 0.54 0.22
CA GLU A 130 -14.06 1.36 1.23
C GLU A 130 -13.11 1.63 2.41
N ALA A 131 -12.42 0.60 2.90
CA ALA A 131 -11.46 0.73 3.99
C ALA A 131 -10.28 1.63 3.63
N ASP A 132 -9.75 1.53 2.40
CA ASP A 132 -8.70 2.41 1.88
C ASP A 132 -9.16 3.88 1.82
N TRP A 133 -10.36 4.15 1.30
CA TRP A 133 -10.95 5.49 1.34
C TRP A 133 -11.10 6.04 2.75
N LEU A 134 -11.53 5.21 3.70
CA LEU A 134 -11.66 5.62 5.11
C LEU A 134 -10.28 5.93 5.70
N ALA A 135 -9.28 5.08 5.44
CA ALA A 135 -7.91 5.29 5.88
C ALA A 135 -7.37 6.63 5.35
N LEU A 136 -7.54 6.92 4.05
CA LEU A 136 -7.12 8.17 3.43
C LEU A 136 -7.64 9.41 4.18
N PHE A 137 -8.93 9.43 4.57
CA PHE A 137 -9.51 10.55 5.31
C PHE A 137 -9.05 10.62 6.76
N LEU A 138 -8.90 9.48 7.44
CA LEU A 138 -8.39 9.42 8.82
C LEU A 138 -6.94 9.90 8.91
N GLU A 139 -6.11 9.51 7.95
CA GLU A 139 -4.72 9.95 7.81
C GLU A 139 -4.63 11.44 7.55
N ALA A 140 -5.38 11.92 6.55
CA ALA A 140 -5.35 13.33 6.20
C ALA A 140 -5.80 14.25 7.34
N LYS A 141 -6.79 13.83 8.14
CA LYS A 141 -7.22 14.57 9.34
C LYS A 141 -6.13 14.68 10.40
N GLN A 142 -5.22 13.72 10.48
CA GLN A 142 -4.17 13.65 11.48
C GLN A 142 -2.82 14.20 10.98
N LEU A 143 -2.55 14.10 9.68
CA LEU A 143 -1.22 14.38 9.10
C LEU A 143 -1.18 15.61 8.19
N MET A 144 -2.31 16.08 7.66
CA MET A 144 -2.33 17.15 6.66
C MET A 144 -2.94 18.45 7.19
N VAL A 145 -2.41 19.58 6.74
CA VAL A 145 -2.89 20.92 7.14
C VAL A 145 -4.35 21.14 6.72
N SER A 146 -4.71 20.72 5.51
CA SER A 146 -6.08 20.89 4.96
C SER A 146 -7.09 19.90 5.52
N LYS A 147 -6.64 18.85 6.26
CA LYS A 147 -7.49 17.78 6.80
C LYS A 147 -8.42 17.14 5.78
N ALA A 148 -8.07 17.23 4.49
CA ALA A 148 -8.84 16.76 3.34
C ALA A 148 -10.24 17.41 3.18
N ASP A 149 -10.47 18.60 3.72
CA ASP A 149 -11.80 19.25 3.68
C ASP A 149 -12.33 19.41 2.26
N ALA A 150 -11.45 19.80 1.31
CA ALA A 150 -11.79 20.01 -0.10
C ALA A 150 -11.73 18.73 -0.97
N TRP A 151 -11.33 17.58 -0.41
CA TRP A 151 -11.21 16.35 -1.20
C TRP A 151 -12.58 15.76 -1.52
N THR A 152 -12.72 15.20 -2.71
CA THR A 152 -13.90 14.42 -3.09
C THR A 152 -13.77 12.99 -2.61
N ALA A 153 -14.89 12.36 -2.29
CA ALA A 153 -14.96 10.96 -1.86
C ALA A 153 -16.25 10.31 -2.39
N PRO A 154 -16.29 8.98 -2.44
CA PRO A 154 -17.56 8.27 -2.61
C PRO A 154 -18.59 8.66 -1.53
N PRO A 155 -19.89 8.60 -1.84
CA PRO A 155 -20.94 8.95 -0.87
C PRO A 155 -20.80 8.21 0.46
N GLY A 156 -20.99 8.91 1.57
CA GLY A 156 -20.96 8.36 2.93
C GLY A 156 -19.56 8.15 3.54
N ILE A 157 -18.49 8.17 2.75
CA ILE A 157 -17.11 7.94 3.27
C ILE A 157 -16.72 9.01 4.29
N LYS A 158 -16.94 10.29 3.99
CA LYS A 158 -16.56 11.39 4.90
C LYS A 158 -17.32 11.30 6.24
N ASP A 159 -18.62 11.05 6.17
CA ASP A 159 -19.46 10.94 7.38
C ASP A 159 -19.00 9.77 8.25
N ARG A 160 -18.77 8.61 7.62
CA ARG A 160 -18.26 7.43 8.32
C ARG A 160 -16.87 7.63 8.90
N ALA A 161 -15.96 8.28 8.17
CA ALA A 161 -14.64 8.64 8.70
C ALA A 161 -14.75 9.59 9.91
N GLU A 162 -15.71 10.52 9.89
CA GLU A 162 -15.97 11.43 11.01
C GLU A 162 -16.48 10.70 12.26
N GLU A 163 -17.33 9.69 12.09
CA GLU A 163 -17.86 8.86 13.19
C GLU A 163 -16.74 8.07 13.90
N ILE A 164 -15.76 7.56 13.14
CA ILE A 164 -14.74 6.66 13.67
C ILE A 164 -13.38 7.33 13.98
N LYS A 165 -13.17 8.60 13.60
CA LYS A 165 -11.87 9.29 13.70
C LYS A 165 -11.25 9.33 15.10
N ASN A 166 -12.07 9.25 16.14
CA ASN A 166 -11.61 9.31 17.54
C ASN A 166 -11.43 7.93 18.17
N LEU A 167 -11.67 6.86 17.42
CA LEU A 167 -11.46 5.50 17.92
C LEU A 167 -9.95 5.21 18.04
N PRO A 168 -9.46 4.82 19.23
CA PRO A 168 -8.02 4.68 19.48
C PRO A 168 -7.29 3.73 18.54
N GLN A 169 -7.98 2.68 18.05
CA GLN A 169 -7.40 1.69 17.15
C GLN A 169 -7.09 2.24 15.76
N PHE A 170 -7.64 3.41 15.36
CA PHE A 170 -7.42 4.07 14.08
C PHE A 170 -6.53 5.31 14.19
N ARG A 171 -5.83 5.41 15.30
CA ARG A 171 -4.81 6.45 15.45
C ARG A 171 -3.64 6.18 14.53
N VAL A 172 -3.20 7.24 13.83
CA VAL A 172 -1.92 7.27 13.11
C VAL A 172 -0.79 7.47 14.11
N PHE A 173 0.20 6.60 14.08
CA PHE A 173 1.33 6.67 15.02
C PHE A 173 2.52 7.42 14.42
N ALA A 174 2.58 7.55 13.09
CA ALA A 174 3.71 8.13 12.35
C ALA A 174 5.04 7.42 12.73
N LEU A 175 5.03 6.11 12.58
CA LEU A 175 6.11 5.23 13.01
C LEU A 175 7.36 5.41 12.14
N GLU A 176 8.53 5.41 12.76
CA GLU A 176 9.80 5.27 12.05
C GLU A 176 9.86 3.94 11.27
N PRO A 177 10.62 3.87 10.15
CA PRO A 177 10.59 2.71 9.25
C PRO A 177 10.79 1.35 9.93
N ALA A 178 11.70 1.25 10.89
CA ALA A 178 11.93 -0.02 11.59
C ALA A 178 10.71 -0.46 12.41
N ALA A 179 10.03 0.48 13.07
CA ALA A 179 8.82 0.22 13.85
C ALA A 179 7.63 -0.08 12.93
N ALA A 180 7.47 0.65 11.83
CA ALA A 180 6.42 0.41 10.83
C ALA A 180 6.57 -0.98 10.19
N ARG A 181 7.81 -1.39 9.85
CA ARG A 181 8.11 -2.75 9.37
C ARG A 181 7.70 -3.81 10.39
N ALA A 182 8.10 -3.65 11.66
CA ALA A 182 7.76 -4.61 12.71
C ALA A 182 6.24 -4.69 12.93
N TYR A 183 5.54 -3.57 12.87
CA TYR A 183 4.09 -3.49 13.01
C TYR A 183 3.35 -4.20 11.87
N PHE A 184 3.80 -4.01 10.63
CA PHE A 184 3.28 -4.72 9.47
C PHE A 184 3.49 -6.23 9.57
N LEU A 185 4.73 -6.66 9.90
CA LEU A 185 5.06 -8.09 10.01
C LEU A 185 4.30 -8.78 11.15
N GLN A 186 4.09 -8.09 12.27
CA GLN A 186 3.27 -8.62 13.36
C GLN A 186 1.82 -8.83 12.88
N ARG A 187 1.23 -7.83 12.21
CA ARG A 187 -0.12 -7.95 11.66
C ARG A 187 -0.23 -9.06 10.62
N TYR A 188 0.77 -9.17 9.74
CA TYR A 188 0.85 -10.27 8.77
C TYR A 188 0.83 -11.64 9.44
N LYS A 189 1.65 -11.83 10.48
CA LYS A 189 1.72 -13.07 11.24
C LYS A 189 0.39 -13.42 11.89
N ASP A 190 -0.25 -12.46 12.55
CA ASP A 190 -1.52 -12.66 13.24
C ASP A 190 -2.62 -13.11 12.26
N LEU A 191 -2.73 -12.46 11.11
CA LEU A 191 -3.73 -12.76 10.10
C LEU A 191 -3.43 -14.06 9.35
N SER A 192 -2.16 -14.36 9.08
CA SER A 192 -1.77 -15.62 8.42
C SER A 192 -2.09 -16.82 9.28
N ASN A 193 -1.87 -16.73 10.60
CA ASN A 193 -2.22 -17.80 11.54
C ASN A 193 -3.75 -18.03 11.63
N ALA A 194 -4.55 -16.97 11.46
CA ALA A 194 -6.00 -17.07 11.48
C ALA A 194 -6.60 -17.67 10.18
N ARG A 195 -5.81 -17.70 9.09
CA ARG A 195 -6.21 -18.26 7.77
C ARG A 195 -5.73 -19.71 7.58
N ALA A 196 -4.80 -20.20 8.42
CA ALA A 196 -4.29 -21.59 8.39
C ALA A 196 -5.25 -22.55 9.07
#